data_efe67f64d144172fc9fc8ee60c709852
#
_entry.id   efe67f64d144172fc9fc8ee60c709852
#
_cell.length_a   1.000
_cell.length_b   1.000
_cell.length_c   1.000
_cell.angle_alpha   90.00
_cell.angle_beta   90.00
_cell.angle_gamma   90.00
#
_symmetry.space_group_name_H-M   'P 1'
#
loop_
_entity.id
_entity.type
_entity.pdbx_description
1 polymer ?
#
loop_
_entity_poly.entity_id
_entity_poly.type
_entity_poly.pdbx_seq_one_letter_code
_entity_poly.pdbx_strand_id
1 'polypeptide(L)'
;MVANRLKVLRKQKGLTLEELAERLGTSKQTIHRYENGVIANIPKEKIERLADVLDTTPSELMGWGENYHGYDNILPIRKKLLPIVGTISCGEPIYATEEYGSFAEANTDLDADFCLRANGDSMTGARIYDGDLVFIRAQDSVDNGDIAAVIINDEATLKRVYYYPNESKLVLSPENPKYPPFVYIKEELNSIKIIGKAVAFQSVII
;
A
#
# COMPACT_ATOMS: atom_id res chain seq x y z
N MET A 1 -9.82 2.33 -25.60
CA MET A 1 -9.49 2.90 -26.93
C MET A 1 -9.57 4.43 -26.84
N VAL A 2 -8.54 5.14 -27.31
CA VAL A 2 -8.39 6.62 -27.27
C VAL A 2 -9.62 7.36 -27.79
N ALA A 3 -10.18 6.91 -28.90
CA ALA A 3 -11.34 7.51 -29.56
C ALA A 3 -12.55 7.74 -28.63
N ASN A 4 -12.93 6.73 -27.87
CA ASN A 4 -14.07 6.83 -26.96
C ASN A 4 -13.77 7.76 -25.75
N ARG A 5 -12.53 7.72 -25.24
CA ARG A 5 -12.09 8.59 -24.15
C ARG A 5 -12.09 10.06 -24.53
N LEU A 6 -11.55 10.38 -25.69
CA LEU A 6 -11.56 11.74 -26.23
C LEU A 6 -12.97 12.32 -26.25
N LYS A 7 -13.93 11.54 -26.78
CA LYS A 7 -15.34 11.92 -26.83
C LYS A 7 -15.97 12.13 -25.46
N VAL A 8 -15.65 11.24 -24.49
CA VAL A 8 -16.15 11.33 -23.11
C VAL A 8 -15.61 12.59 -22.43
N LEU A 9 -14.30 12.79 -22.45
CA LEU A 9 -13.64 13.95 -21.82
C LEU A 9 -14.12 15.28 -22.41
N ARG A 10 -14.26 15.37 -23.74
CA ARG A 10 -14.83 16.56 -24.39
C ARG A 10 -16.23 16.87 -23.86
N LYS A 11 -17.10 15.84 -23.79
CA LYS A 11 -18.48 16.02 -23.29
C LYS A 11 -18.52 16.40 -21.81
N GLN A 12 -17.66 15.84 -20.97
CA GLN A 12 -17.53 16.22 -19.56
C GLN A 12 -17.12 17.67 -19.40
N LYS A 13 -16.28 18.20 -20.30
CA LYS A 13 -15.91 19.62 -20.36
C LYS A 13 -16.97 20.50 -21.03
N GLY A 14 -18.09 19.97 -21.47
CA GLY A 14 -19.16 20.71 -22.13
C GLY A 14 -18.78 21.28 -23.50
N LEU A 15 -17.67 20.80 -24.10
CA LEU A 15 -17.18 21.32 -25.37
C LEU A 15 -17.88 20.69 -26.59
N THR A 16 -18.21 21.50 -27.58
CA THR A 16 -18.61 21.04 -28.92
C THR A 16 -17.40 20.57 -29.71
N LEU A 17 -17.63 19.88 -30.83
CA LEU A 17 -16.55 19.47 -31.74
C LEU A 17 -15.83 20.67 -32.35
N GLU A 18 -16.60 21.75 -32.64
CA GLU A 18 -16.10 23.02 -33.16
C GLU A 18 -15.19 23.70 -32.19
N GLU A 19 -15.62 23.89 -30.94
CA GLU A 19 -14.84 24.57 -29.90
C GLU A 19 -13.53 23.82 -29.56
N LEU A 20 -13.58 22.48 -29.54
CA LEU A 20 -12.36 21.68 -29.35
C LEU A 20 -11.43 21.82 -30.55
N ALA A 21 -11.96 21.82 -31.77
CA ALA A 21 -11.16 21.97 -32.97
C ALA A 21 -10.49 23.34 -33.05
N GLU A 22 -11.19 24.41 -32.68
CA GLU A 22 -10.67 25.77 -32.63
C GLU A 22 -9.49 25.88 -31.62
N ARG A 23 -9.65 25.36 -30.40
CA ARG A 23 -8.59 25.37 -29.37
C ARG A 23 -7.34 24.59 -29.78
N LEU A 24 -7.50 23.58 -30.63
CA LEU A 24 -6.41 22.75 -31.14
C LEU A 24 -5.82 23.24 -32.47
N GLY A 25 -6.39 24.29 -33.07
CA GLY A 25 -5.99 24.78 -34.40
C GLY A 25 -6.18 23.72 -35.47
N THR A 26 -7.34 23.04 -35.48
CA THR A 26 -7.67 21.95 -36.42
C THR A 26 -9.12 22.07 -36.91
N SER A 27 -9.58 21.16 -37.76
CA SER A 27 -10.95 21.14 -38.22
C SER A 27 -11.87 20.25 -37.37
N LYS A 28 -13.17 20.61 -37.28
CA LYS A 28 -14.21 19.77 -36.69
C LYS A 28 -14.17 18.33 -37.21
N GLN A 29 -13.95 18.18 -38.53
CA GLN A 29 -13.86 16.87 -39.17
C GLN A 29 -12.71 16.04 -38.64
N THR A 30 -11.55 16.67 -38.32
CA THR A 30 -10.39 15.99 -37.76
C THR A 30 -10.71 15.46 -36.35
N ILE A 31 -11.33 16.28 -35.48
CA ILE A 31 -11.74 15.84 -34.15
C ILE A 31 -12.75 14.69 -34.25
N HIS A 32 -13.74 14.81 -35.11
CA HIS A 32 -14.74 13.75 -35.35
C HIS A 32 -14.08 12.42 -35.79
N ARG A 33 -13.02 12.48 -36.64
CA ARG A 33 -12.28 11.31 -37.07
C ARG A 33 -11.44 10.69 -35.96
N TYR A 34 -10.89 11.50 -35.05
CA TYR A 34 -10.21 11.03 -33.84
C TYR A 34 -11.20 10.32 -32.91
N GLU A 35 -12.38 10.93 -32.63
CA GLU A 35 -13.41 10.36 -31.74
C GLU A 35 -14.06 9.08 -32.28
N ASN A 36 -14.05 8.87 -33.59
CA ASN A 36 -14.59 7.65 -34.21
C ASN A 36 -13.51 6.60 -34.55
N GLY A 37 -12.25 6.86 -34.20
CA GLY A 37 -11.16 5.92 -34.45
C GLY A 37 -10.77 5.76 -35.93
N VAL A 38 -11.25 6.64 -36.80
CA VAL A 38 -10.91 6.66 -38.23
C VAL A 38 -9.43 7.02 -38.42
N ILE A 39 -8.90 7.86 -37.53
CA ILE A 39 -7.47 8.18 -37.45
C ILE A 39 -6.97 7.60 -36.14
N ALA A 40 -6.24 6.49 -36.23
CA ALA A 40 -5.70 5.80 -35.05
C ALA A 40 -4.39 6.42 -34.55
N ASN A 41 -3.58 6.97 -35.45
CA ASN A 41 -2.30 7.61 -35.11
C ASN A 41 -2.47 9.12 -34.98
N ILE A 42 -2.62 9.58 -33.72
CA ILE A 42 -2.64 11.00 -33.38
C ILE A 42 -1.19 11.41 -33.08
N PRO A 43 -0.64 12.45 -33.75
CA PRO A 43 0.72 12.94 -33.47
C PRO A 43 0.89 13.32 -31.99
N LYS A 44 2.11 13.09 -31.44
CA LYS A 44 2.46 13.33 -30.03
C LYS A 44 2.10 14.74 -29.57
N GLU A 45 2.46 15.75 -30.35
CA GLU A 45 2.18 17.16 -30.04
C GLU A 45 0.67 17.45 -29.98
N LYS A 46 -0.12 16.72 -30.77
CA LYS A 46 -1.59 16.84 -30.74
C LYS A 46 -2.20 16.16 -29.51
N ILE A 47 -1.60 15.04 -29.07
CA ILE A 47 -2.01 14.34 -27.83
C ILE A 47 -1.75 15.21 -26.61
N GLU A 48 -0.58 15.85 -26.53
CA GLU A 48 -0.22 16.78 -25.45
C GLU A 48 -1.18 17.95 -25.40
N ARG A 49 -1.45 18.61 -26.52
CA ARG A 49 -2.40 19.73 -26.60
C ARG A 49 -3.85 19.30 -26.33
N LEU A 50 -4.25 18.11 -26.73
CA LEU A 50 -5.57 17.56 -26.40
C LEU A 50 -5.70 17.34 -24.89
N ALA A 51 -4.66 16.82 -24.25
CA ALA A 51 -4.63 16.59 -22.81
C ALA A 51 -4.75 17.92 -22.06
N ASP A 52 -4.00 18.95 -22.44
CA ASP A 52 -4.05 20.30 -21.85
C ASP A 52 -5.45 20.91 -21.97
N VAL A 53 -6.04 20.89 -23.17
CA VAL A 53 -7.37 21.49 -23.42
C VAL A 53 -8.48 20.76 -22.65
N LEU A 54 -8.32 19.44 -22.46
CA LEU A 54 -9.28 18.59 -21.76
C LEU A 54 -8.99 18.45 -20.26
N ASP A 55 -7.93 19.14 -19.75
CA ASP A 55 -7.53 19.10 -18.36
C ASP A 55 -7.31 17.67 -17.85
N THR A 56 -6.49 16.93 -18.60
CA THR A 56 -6.14 15.54 -18.37
C THR A 56 -4.66 15.31 -18.70
N THR A 57 -4.15 14.12 -18.51
CA THR A 57 -2.78 13.78 -18.91
C THR A 57 -2.77 13.04 -20.26
N PRO A 58 -1.66 13.10 -21.04
CA PRO A 58 -1.49 12.28 -22.23
C PRO A 58 -1.70 10.79 -21.95
N SER A 59 -1.25 10.30 -20.80
CA SER A 59 -1.42 8.91 -20.37
C SER A 59 -2.88 8.54 -20.14
N GLU A 60 -3.65 9.40 -19.48
CA GLU A 60 -5.09 9.22 -19.28
C GLU A 60 -5.86 9.28 -20.59
N LEU A 61 -5.53 10.22 -21.47
CA LEU A 61 -6.15 10.35 -22.79
C LEU A 61 -5.90 9.11 -23.65
N MET A 62 -4.66 8.58 -23.62
CA MET A 62 -4.27 7.39 -24.36
C MET A 62 -4.77 6.09 -23.75
N GLY A 63 -5.26 6.14 -22.50
CA GLY A 63 -5.69 4.96 -21.78
C GLY A 63 -4.54 4.17 -21.13
N TRP A 64 -3.39 4.80 -20.98
CA TRP A 64 -2.23 4.22 -20.30
C TRP A 64 -2.16 4.61 -18.81
N GLY A 65 -3.03 5.52 -18.36
CA GLY A 65 -3.18 5.87 -16.95
C GLY A 65 -4.00 4.82 -16.20
N GLU A 66 -3.79 4.74 -14.88
CA GLU A 66 -4.36 3.74 -13.95
C GLU A 66 -5.89 3.80 -13.77
N ASN A 67 -6.63 4.49 -14.62
CA ASN A 67 -8.08 4.58 -14.54
C ASN A 67 -8.73 3.52 -15.43
N TYR A 68 -8.89 2.32 -14.90
CA TYR A 68 -9.74 1.26 -15.44
C TYR A 68 -11.24 1.62 -15.29
N HIS A 69 -11.66 2.77 -15.80
CA HIS A 69 -13.08 3.16 -15.86
C HIS A 69 -13.83 2.41 -16.97
N GLY A 70 -13.85 1.09 -16.88
CA GLY A 70 -14.52 0.27 -17.92
C GLY A 70 -15.09 -1.04 -17.41
N TYR A 71 -14.76 -1.37 -16.16
CA TYR A 71 -15.27 -2.56 -15.50
C TYR A 71 -15.73 -2.17 -14.10
N ASP A 72 -17.01 -2.26 -13.81
CA ASP A 72 -17.60 -1.91 -12.51
C ASP A 72 -17.06 -2.77 -11.34
N ASN A 73 -16.32 -3.81 -11.66
CA ASN A 73 -15.72 -4.75 -10.72
C ASN A 73 -14.20 -4.62 -10.57
N ILE A 74 -13.55 -3.65 -11.23
CA ILE A 74 -12.11 -3.38 -11.06
C ILE A 74 -11.94 -2.10 -10.24
N LEU A 75 -11.49 -2.26 -9.01
CA LEU A 75 -11.08 -1.15 -8.16
C LEU A 75 -9.60 -0.85 -8.42
N PRO A 76 -9.22 0.41 -8.70
CA PRO A 76 -7.82 0.78 -8.82
C PRO A 76 -7.13 0.58 -7.46
N ILE A 77 -6.09 -0.21 -7.44
CA ILE A 77 -5.24 -0.36 -6.25
C ILE A 77 -4.39 0.90 -6.15
N ARG A 78 -4.67 1.74 -5.15
CA ARG A 78 -3.78 2.83 -4.78
C ARG A 78 -2.68 2.26 -3.90
N LYS A 79 -1.42 2.51 -4.26
CA LYS A 79 -0.27 2.01 -3.54
C LYS A 79 0.37 3.09 -2.68
N LYS A 80 0.85 2.70 -1.51
CA LYS A 80 1.77 3.47 -0.67
C LYS A 80 3.04 2.67 -0.41
N LEU A 81 4.15 3.35 -0.19
CA LEU A 81 5.41 2.73 0.20
C LEU A 81 5.52 2.76 1.72
N LEU A 82 5.81 1.61 2.31
CA LEU A 82 6.05 1.46 3.74
C LEU A 82 7.50 1.00 3.96
N PRO A 83 8.23 1.58 4.92
CA PRO A 83 9.58 1.15 5.22
C PRO A 83 9.59 -0.28 5.76
N ILE A 84 10.57 -1.08 5.33
CA ILE A 84 10.85 -2.38 5.92
C ILE A 84 11.89 -2.17 7.00
N VAL A 85 11.49 -2.41 8.24
CA VAL A 85 12.35 -2.25 9.41
C VAL A 85 13.01 -3.59 9.72
N GLY A 86 14.33 -3.65 9.66
CA GLY A 86 15.09 -4.88 9.91
C GLY A 86 15.46 -5.08 11.38
N THR A 87 16.07 -4.05 11.99
CA THR A 87 16.49 -4.06 13.39
C THR A 87 15.97 -2.80 14.05
N ILE A 88 15.42 -2.91 15.25
CA ILE A 88 14.93 -1.76 16.03
C ILE A 88 15.71 -1.73 17.33
N SER A 89 16.47 -0.65 17.55
CA SER A 89 17.16 -0.42 18.83
C SER A 89 16.21 0.18 19.86
N CYS A 90 16.27 -0.29 21.11
CA CYS A 90 15.52 0.27 22.21
C CYS A 90 15.88 1.75 22.44
N GLY A 91 14.87 2.62 22.36
CA GLY A 91 15.00 4.05 22.70
C GLY A 91 15.02 5.01 21.54
N GLU A 92 15.20 4.54 20.30
CA GLU A 92 15.08 5.42 19.14
C GLU A 92 13.68 5.33 18.48
N PRO A 93 13.14 6.45 18.01
CA PRO A 93 11.88 6.42 17.24
C PRO A 93 12.07 5.58 15.98
N ILE A 94 11.11 4.72 15.67
CA ILE A 94 11.10 3.85 14.47
C ILE A 94 11.32 4.64 13.17
N TYR A 95 11.07 5.93 13.18
CA TYR A 95 11.17 6.85 12.03
C TYR A 95 12.47 7.68 11.98
N ALA A 96 13.41 7.47 12.92
CA ALA A 96 14.57 8.37 13.09
C ALA A 96 15.81 7.97 12.29
N THR A 97 15.86 6.80 11.67
CA THR A 97 17.03 6.36 10.90
C THR A 97 16.78 6.52 9.39
N GLU A 98 17.54 7.40 8.75
CA GLU A 98 17.61 7.58 7.28
C GLU A 98 18.14 6.33 6.53
N GLU A 99 18.34 5.22 7.21
CA GLU A 99 18.87 3.95 6.68
C GLU A 99 17.77 2.92 6.38
N TYR A 100 16.57 3.33 5.97
CA TYR A 100 15.62 2.37 5.41
C TYR A 100 16.11 1.91 4.04
N GLY A 101 16.87 0.81 4.01
CA GLY A 101 17.44 0.25 2.77
C GLY A 101 16.41 -0.34 1.82
N SER A 102 15.15 -0.53 2.26
CA SER A 102 14.10 -1.13 1.42
C SER A 102 12.69 -0.70 1.84
N PHE A 103 11.79 -0.65 0.84
CA PHE A 103 10.38 -0.33 1.02
C PHE A 103 9.52 -1.45 0.46
N ALA A 104 8.34 -1.65 1.06
CA ALA A 104 7.30 -2.53 0.55
C ALA A 104 6.14 -1.72 -0.02
N GLU A 105 5.56 -2.19 -1.12
CA GLU A 105 4.32 -1.65 -1.64
C GLU A 105 3.13 -2.22 -0.87
N ALA A 106 2.24 -1.35 -0.39
CA ALA A 106 1.00 -1.71 0.26
C ALA A 106 -0.17 -0.97 -0.37
N ASN A 107 -1.40 -1.51 -0.22
CA ASN A 107 -2.60 -0.75 -0.55
C ASN A 107 -2.73 0.46 0.39
N THR A 108 -3.11 1.63 -0.13
CA THR A 108 -3.36 2.84 0.69
C THR A 108 -4.44 2.63 1.74
N ASP A 109 -5.40 1.73 1.48
CA ASP A 109 -6.48 1.42 2.42
C ASP A 109 -6.04 0.55 3.60
N LEU A 110 -4.82 -0.03 3.53
CA LEU A 110 -4.25 -0.77 4.63
C LEU A 110 -3.72 0.19 5.69
N ASP A 111 -4.29 0.13 6.88
CA ASP A 111 -3.89 0.94 8.04
C ASP A 111 -2.61 0.36 8.69
N ALA A 112 -1.47 0.63 8.04
CA ALA A 112 -0.15 0.20 8.46
C ALA A 112 0.86 1.33 8.26
N ASP A 113 1.87 1.39 9.14
CA ASP A 113 2.90 2.44 9.17
C ASP A 113 4.27 1.93 8.71
N PHE A 114 4.58 0.66 8.97
CA PHE A 114 5.83 0.02 8.57
C PHE A 114 5.64 -1.49 8.35
N CYS A 115 6.70 -2.14 7.87
CA CYS A 115 6.75 -3.59 7.69
C CYS A 115 7.89 -4.21 8.49
N LEU A 116 7.69 -5.45 8.92
CA LEU A 116 8.75 -6.34 9.40
C LEU A 116 8.86 -7.54 8.46
N ARG A 117 10.07 -8.02 8.24
CA ARG A 117 10.28 -9.32 7.61
C ARG A 117 10.26 -10.40 8.68
N ALA A 118 9.36 -11.34 8.54
CA ALA A 118 9.31 -12.51 9.42
C ALA A 118 10.60 -13.33 9.27
N ASN A 119 11.15 -13.78 10.39
CA ASN A 119 12.33 -14.63 10.44
C ASN A 119 12.02 -15.88 11.27
N GLY A 120 12.23 -17.04 10.68
CA GLY A 120 11.99 -18.33 11.29
C GLY A 120 10.53 -18.80 11.23
N ASP A 121 10.23 -19.87 11.98
CA ASP A 121 8.97 -20.61 11.90
C ASP A 121 8.04 -20.43 13.11
N SER A 122 8.33 -19.46 13.98
CA SER A 122 7.61 -19.30 15.25
C SER A 122 6.13 -18.88 15.08
N MET A 123 5.73 -18.36 13.91
CA MET A 123 4.39 -17.84 13.65
C MET A 123 3.62 -18.62 12.58
N THR A 124 4.05 -19.82 12.25
CA THR A 124 3.47 -20.67 11.17
C THR A 124 2.02 -21.07 11.43
N GLY A 125 1.59 -21.22 12.67
CA GLY A 125 0.19 -21.45 13.02
C GLY A 125 -0.73 -20.26 12.69
N ALA A 126 -0.19 -19.04 12.61
CA ALA A 126 -0.88 -17.88 12.10
C ALA A 126 -0.70 -17.68 10.58
N ARG A 127 -0.14 -18.66 9.87
CA ARG A 127 0.18 -18.63 8.43
C ARG A 127 1.22 -17.57 8.04
N ILE A 128 2.03 -17.11 8.99
CA ILE A 128 3.16 -16.23 8.74
C ILE A 128 4.40 -17.11 8.69
N TYR A 129 5.05 -17.13 7.53
CA TYR A 129 6.21 -17.97 7.24
C TYR A 129 7.49 -17.15 7.17
N ASP A 130 8.62 -17.85 7.18
CA ASP A 130 9.92 -17.23 7.01
C ASP A 130 10.00 -16.45 5.70
N GLY A 131 10.50 -15.20 5.78
CA GLY A 131 10.60 -14.27 4.65
C GLY A 131 9.35 -13.45 4.35
N ASP A 132 8.18 -13.75 4.96
CA ASP A 132 6.96 -12.97 4.76
C ASP A 132 7.13 -11.52 5.21
N LEU A 133 6.46 -10.61 4.49
CA LEU A 133 6.35 -9.22 4.91
C LEU A 133 5.10 -9.04 5.78
N VAL A 134 5.28 -8.61 7.02
CA VAL A 134 4.20 -8.34 7.95
C VAL A 134 4.01 -6.85 8.11
N PHE A 135 2.81 -6.37 7.82
CA PHE A 135 2.42 -4.96 7.90
C PHE A 135 1.97 -4.62 9.31
N ILE A 136 2.56 -3.58 9.87
CA ILE A 136 2.40 -3.20 11.27
C ILE A 136 1.76 -1.81 11.35
N ARG A 137 0.69 -1.68 12.13
CA ARG A 137 0.19 -0.40 12.59
C ARG A 137 0.88 -0.03 13.90
N ALA A 138 1.55 1.12 13.92
CA ALA A 138 2.31 1.60 15.07
C ALA A 138 1.39 1.93 16.25
N GLN A 139 1.58 1.27 17.37
CA GLN A 139 0.87 1.52 18.63
C GLN A 139 1.62 0.86 19.79
N ASP A 140 1.48 1.40 21.00
CA ASP A 140 2.17 0.96 22.21
C ASP A 140 1.41 -0.11 23.00
N SER A 141 0.19 -0.42 22.59
CA SER A 141 -0.68 -1.40 23.25
C SER A 141 -1.51 -2.16 22.22
N VAL A 142 -1.88 -3.39 22.53
CA VAL A 142 -2.72 -4.27 21.69
C VAL A 142 -3.72 -5.03 22.58
N ASP A 143 -4.79 -5.51 21.96
CA ASP A 143 -5.78 -6.34 22.66
C ASP A 143 -5.25 -7.77 22.85
N ASN A 144 -5.76 -8.44 23.90
CA ASN A 144 -5.43 -9.84 24.15
C ASN A 144 -5.83 -10.72 22.97
N GLY A 145 -4.88 -11.49 22.49
CA GLY A 145 -5.05 -12.34 21.30
C GLY A 145 -4.60 -11.70 20.00
N ASP A 146 -4.21 -10.43 20.00
CA ASP A 146 -3.60 -9.81 18.83
C ASP A 146 -2.19 -10.34 18.57
N ILE A 147 -1.78 -10.36 17.30
CA ILE A 147 -0.38 -10.54 16.92
C ILE A 147 0.27 -9.16 16.88
N ALA A 148 1.36 -9.01 17.60
CA ALA A 148 2.07 -7.74 17.70
C ALA A 148 3.55 -7.91 17.38
N ALA A 149 4.13 -6.82 16.91
CA ALA A 149 5.56 -6.60 16.89
C ALA A 149 6.00 -6.13 18.27
N VAL A 150 6.93 -6.88 18.85
CA VAL A 150 7.41 -6.67 20.22
C VAL A 150 8.93 -6.64 20.21
N ILE A 151 9.53 -5.70 20.94
CA ILE A 151 10.98 -5.68 21.19
C ILE A 151 11.28 -6.45 22.47
N ILE A 152 12.16 -7.42 22.36
CA ILE A 152 12.70 -8.21 23.46
C ILE A 152 14.22 -8.20 23.33
N ASN A 153 14.96 -7.70 24.31
CA ASN A 153 16.43 -7.64 24.28
C ASN A 153 16.98 -7.00 22.98
N ASP A 154 16.41 -5.86 22.59
CA ASP A 154 16.77 -5.08 21.40
C ASP A 154 16.49 -5.77 20.05
N GLU A 155 15.76 -6.87 20.06
CA GLU A 155 15.31 -7.54 18.82
C GLU A 155 13.80 -7.43 18.64
N ALA A 156 13.38 -7.07 17.43
CA ALA A 156 11.96 -7.07 17.07
C ALA A 156 11.51 -8.49 16.72
N THR A 157 10.41 -8.93 17.31
CA THR A 157 9.83 -10.25 17.06
C THR A 157 8.29 -10.16 16.97
N LEU A 158 7.68 -11.13 16.31
CA LEU A 158 6.22 -11.27 16.25
C LEU A 158 5.75 -12.32 17.25
N LYS A 159 4.77 -11.98 18.06
CA LYS A 159 4.14 -12.90 19.02
C LYS A 159 2.66 -12.57 19.17
N ARG A 160 1.87 -13.56 19.56
CA ARG A 160 0.52 -13.32 20.05
C ARG A 160 0.61 -12.87 21.49
N VAL A 161 -0.07 -11.76 21.80
CA VAL A 161 0.06 -11.04 23.06
C VAL A 161 -1.14 -11.32 23.96
N TYR A 162 -0.87 -11.62 25.23
CA TYR A 162 -1.89 -11.70 26.28
C TYR A 162 -1.37 -10.97 27.53
N TYR A 163 -2.05 -9.90 27.92
CA TYR A 163 -1.70 -9.13 29.10
C TYR A 163 -2.75 -9.31 30.20
N TYR A 164 -2.32 -9.62 31.39
CA TYR A 164 -3.13 -9.84 32.59
C TYR A 164 -2.78 -8.77 33.63
N PRO A 165 -3.51 -7.61 33.66
CA PRO A 165 -3.14 -6.47 34.51
C PRO A 165 -3.18 -6.79 36.01
N ASN A 166 -4.14 -7.60 36.45
CA ASN A 166 -4.26 -7.99 37.85
C ASN A 166 -3.07 -8.83 38.37
N GLU A 167 -2.40 -9.52 37.47
CA GLU A 167 -1.24 -10.35 37.79
C GLU A 167 0.09 -9.66 37.43
N SER A 168 0.03 -8.46 36.83
CA SER A 168 1.19 -7.81 36.20
C SER A 168 1.99 -8.80 35.35
N LYS A 169 1.25 -9.54 34.48
CA LYS A 169 1.80 -10.62 33.68
C LYS A 169 1.55 -10.41 32.20
N LEU A 170 2.58 -10.58 31.39
CA LEU A 170 2.52 -10.59 29.93
C LEU A 170 2.93 -11.96 29.42
N VAL A 171 2.12 -12.54 28.56
CA VAL A 171 2.43 -13.78 27.86
C VAL A 171 2.59 -13.45 26.37
N LEU A 172 3.75 -13.79 25.82
CA LEU A 172 4.07 -13.67 24.41
C LEU A 172 4.14 -15.08 23.81
N SER A 173 3.07 -15.45 23.12
CA SER A 173 2.90 -16.80 22.57
C SER A 173 3.36 -16.87 21.12
N PRO A 174 4.28 -17.77 20.76
CA PRO A 174 4.47 -18.16 19.38
C PRO A 174 3.24 -18.91 18.87
N GLU A 175 2.99 -18.84 17.57
CA GLU A 175 1.92 -19.56 16.88
C GLU A 175 2.41 -20.90 16.29
N ASN A 176 3.51 -21.43 16.82
CA ASN A 176 4.02 -22.74 16.48
C ASN A 176 4.21 -23.53 17.80
N PRO A 177 3.48 -24.64 17.99
CA PRO A 177 3.54 -25.42 19.24
C PRO A 177 4.91 -26.03 19.55
N LYS A 178 5.85 -25.96 18.61
CA LYS A 178 7.23 -26.36 18.79
C LYS A 178 7.99 -25.47 19.81
N TYR A 179 7.49 -24.24 20.01
CA TYR A 179 8.11 -23.25 20.88
C TYR A 179 7.22 -22.95 22.08
N PRO A 180 7.79 -22.89 23.30
CA PRO A 180 7.04 -22.49 24.48
C PRO A 180 6.72 -20.98 24.46
N PRO A 181 5.66 -20.53 25.13
CA PRO A 181 5.40 -19.12 25.33
C PRO A 181 6.43 -18.50 26.27
N PHE A 182 6.70 -17.21 26.07
CA PHE A 182 7.48 -16.39 26.98
C PHE A 182 6.52 -15.75 27.99
N VAL A 183 6.88 -15.80 29.27
CA VAL A 183 6.07 -15.23 30.37
C VAL A 183 6.91 -14.23 31.09
N TYR A 184 6.45 -12.98 31.15
CA TYR A 184 7.11 -11.88 31.87
C TYR A 184 6.20 -11.37 32.99
N ILE A 185 6.76 -11.11 34.13
CA ILE A 185 6.03 -10.66 35.32
C ILE A 185 6.69 -9.44 35.97
N LYS A 186 5.86 -8.54 36.50
CA LYS A 186 6.29 -7.39 37.30
C LYS A 186 7.38 -6.56 36.60
N GLU A 187 8.56 -6.50 37.19
CA GLU A 187 9.69 -5.67 36.75
C GLU A 187 10.26 -6.12 35.39
N GLU A 188 10.10 -7.39 35.01
CA GLU A 188 10.53 -7.90 33.71
C GLU A 188 9.75 -7.26 32.55
N LEU A 189 8.55 -6.75 32.82
CA LEU A 189 7.75 -6.04 31.81
C LEU A 189 8.45 -4.79 31.25
N ASN A 190 9.36 -4.18 32.02
CA ASN A 190 10.10 -2.99 31.61
C ASN A 190 11.09 -3.27 30.48
N SER A 191 11.46 -4.53 30.26
CA SER A 191 12.34 -4.95 29.18
C SER A 191 11.61 -5.25 27.86
N ILE A 192 10.27 -5.17 27.88
CA ILE A 192 9.43 -5.50 26.74
C ILE A 192 8.73 -4.25 26.22
N LYS A 193 8.81 -4.01 24.94
CA LYS A 193 8.14 -2.89 24.29
C LYS A 193 7.27 -3.38 23.14
N ILE A 194 5.97 -3.12 23.20
CA ILE A 194 5.08 -3.29 22.02
C ILE A 194 5.30 -2.10 21.10
N ILE A 195 5.53 -2.35 19.83
CA ILE A 195 5.77 -1.32 18.81
C ILE A 195 4.66 -1.23 17.77
N GLY A 196 3.77 -2.22 17.73
CA GLY A 196 2.59 -2.15 16.86
C GLY A 196 1.85 -3.47 16.73
N LYS A 197 0.66 -3.37 16.17
CA LYS A 197 -0.23 -4.49 15.84
C LYS A 197 0.01 -4.96 14.41
N ALA A 198 0.12 -6.25 14.20
CA ALA A 198 0.13 -6.85 12.88
C ALA A 198 -1.29 -6.78 12.27
N VAL A 199 -1.43 -6.14 11.12
CA VAL A 199 -2.72 -5.92 10.47
C VAL A 199 -2.89 -6.73 9.18
N ALA A 200 -1.79 -7.09 8.52
CA ALA A 200 -1.77 -7.93 7.34
C ALA A 200 -0.40 -8.57 7.15
N PHE A 201 -0.31 -9.54 6.27
CA PHE A 201 0.97 -10.06 5.79
C PHE A 201 0.89 -10.39 4.30
N GLN A 202 2.06 -10.44 3.66
CA GLN A 202 2.22 -10.82 2.26
C GLN A 202 3.22 -11.97 2.19
N SER A 203 2.77 -13.10 1.61
CA SER A 203 3.58 -14.27 1.32
C SER A 203 3.85 -14.40 -0.16
N VAL A 204 4.99 -14.96 -0.50
CA VAL A 204 5.31 -15.37 -1.87
C VAL A 204 4.92 -16.85 -2.03
N ILE A 205 4.17 -17.16 -3.08
CA ILE A 205 3.89 -18.55 -3.45
C ILE A 205 5.14 -19.12 -4.11
N ILE A 206 5.68 -20.18 -3.52
CA ILE A 206 6.89 -20.88 -4.01
C ILE A 206 6.46 -22.16 -4.73
#